data_050e2dbf24dc9cba76996221fba0f270
#
_entry.id   050e2dbf24dc9cba76996221fba0f270
#
_cell.length_a   1.000
_cell.length_b   1.000
_cell.length_c   1.000
_cell.angle_alpha   90.00
_cell.angle_beta   90.00
_cell.angle_gamma   90.00
#
_symmetry.space_group_name_H-M   'P 1'
#
loop_
_entity.id
_entity.type
_entity.pdbx_description
1 polymer ?
#
loop_
_entity_poly.entity_id
_entity_poly.type
_entity_poly.pdbx_seq_one_letter_code
_entity_poly.pdbx_strand_id
1 'polypeptide(L)'
;MTQLLIRLFIRHPDNPQDPHTRAAYGNLASIVGMVCNVLLCLGKLAVGTLFGSIAIMADALNNLSDASSNIVSLVGFKLASRAPDAEHPFGHARYEYLAGLVVSVTVLGIGFSLLKESVVKVLHPTAVQFSLLTVAVLVASILVKLWMSGFNRTVGRTIGSETLIATAADSRNDVLSTGAVLIAAILCHLTGWNILDGLMGVGVAVFILISGWGLVMDTLSPLLGERPSDDLVDHIEQTVMSYPGVLGMHDLMVHDYGPGHQFASLHVELPAEQDPLDAHDLIDNIERNFMKNDHLMVTIHYDPIVTSNAAVGVLRTRLTEKLRQLDPALSLHDLRIVPGKTHTNVLFDLVLPAGYAGDKVELLTQMEQFIKEQDPTYNCIIKVEQSYTAAHQS
;
A
#
# COMPACT_ATOMS: atom_id res chain seq x y z
N MET A 1 -13.05 30.45 1.01
CA MET A 1 -11.58 30.21 0.96
C MET A 1 -11.23 29.12 -0.06
N THR A 2 -11.82 27.92 -0.02
CA THR A 2 -11.51 26.81 -0.94
C THR A 2 -11.56 27.22 -2.43
N GLN A 3 -12.67 27.78 -2.91
CA GLN A 3 -12.78 28.20 -4.32
C GLN A 3 -11.83 29.36 -4.70
N LEU A 4 -11.46 30.20 -3.74
CA LEU A 4 -10.51 31.30 -3.97
C LEU A 4 -9.10 30.74 -4.19
N LEU A 5 -8.67 29.75 -3.38
CA LEU A 5 -7.39 29.07 -3.55
C LEU A 5 -7.33 28.32 -4.88
N ILE A 6 -8.39 27.59 -5.24
CA ILE A 6 -8.46 26.87 -6.51
C ILE A 6 -8.31 27.86 -7.69
N ARG A 7 -9.04 28.98 -7.70
CA ARG A 7 -8.95 29.97 -8.78
C ARG A 7 -7.60 30.71 -8.86
N LEU A 8 -6.93 30.90 -7.72
CA LEU A 8 -5.62 31.58 -7.67
C LEU A 8 -4.46 30.72 -8.15
N PHE A 9 -4.51 29.42 -7.87
CA PHE A 9 -3.37 28.52 -8.09
C PHE A 9 -3.57 27.51 -9.23
N ILE A 10 -4.80 27.31 -9.72
CA ILE A 10 -5.08 26.34 -10.80
C ILE A 10 -5.50 27.10 -12.07
N ARG A 11 -4.70 26.93 -13.13
CA ARG A 11 -4.88 27.66 -14.40
C ARG A 11 -6.13 27.26 -15.19
N HIS A 12 -6.53 25.97 -15.11
CA HIS A 12 -7.67 25.43 -15.86
C HIS A 12 -8.55 24.57 -14.93
N PRO A 13 -9.28 25.20 -13.97
CA PRO A 13 -10.05 24.46 -12.98
C PRO A 13 -11.25 23.69 -13.56
N ASP A 14 -11.64 24.01 -14.80
CA ASP A 14 -12.85 23.45 -15.45
C ASP A 14 -12.64 22.03 -16.01
N ASN A 15 -11.39 21.53 -16.11
CA ASN A 15 -11.10 20.18 -16.56
C ASN A 15 -10.27 19.38 -15.52
N PRO A 16 -10.90 18.92 -14.42
CA PRO A 16 -10.22 18.22 -13.34
C PRO A 16 -9.73 16.79 -13.71
N GLN A 17 -10.16 16.26 -14.84
CA GLN A 17 -9.73 14.92 -15.34
C GLN A 17 -8.44 14.99 -16.16
N ASP A 18 -8.04 16.18 -16.61
CA ASP A 18 -6.73 16.34 -17.26
C ASP A 18 -5.60 16.04 -16.29
N PRO A 19 -4.61 15.18 -16.63
CA PRO A 19 -3.55 14.76 -15.73
C PRO A 19 -2.75 15.92 -15.12
N HIS A 20 -2.47 16.97 -15.88
CA HIS A 20 -1.76 18.15 -15.39
C HIS A 20 -2.61 18.97 -14.40
N THR A 21 -3.88 19.12 -14.68
CA THR A 21 -4.82 19.81 -13.81
C THR A 21 -5.06 19.02 -12.53
N ARG A 22 -5.23 17.70 -12.64
CA ARG A 22 -5.35 16.79 -11.49
C ARG A 22 -4.13 16.87 -10.57
N ALA A 23 -2.91 16.83 -11.13
CA ALA A 23 -1.67 17.00 -10.38
C ALA A 23 -1.59 18.38 -9.68
N ALA A 24 -2.04 19.46 -10.34
CA ALA A 24 -2.07 20.78 -9.74
C ALA A 24 -3.02 20.87 -8.54
N TYR A 25 -4.18 20.20 -8.59
CA TYR A 25 -5.10 20.07 -7.45
C TYR A 25 -4.47 19.31 -6.28
N GLY A 26 -3.83 18.16 -6.55
CA GLY A 26 -3.12 17.37 -5.55
C GLY A 26 -1.99 18.16 -4.88
N ASN A 27 -1.14 18.82 -5.67
CA ASN A 27 -0.05 19.67 -5.17
C ASN A 27 -0.58 20.84 -4.32
N LEU A 28 -1.65 21.51 -4.75
CA LEU A 28 -2.26 22.59 -3.97
C LEU A 28 -2.75 22.07 -2.62
N ALA A 29 -3.43 20.91 -2.60
CA ALA A 29 -3.93 20.32 -1.36
C ALA A 29 -2.79 19.96 -0.41
N SER A 30 -1.72 19.36 -0.90
CA SER A 30 -0.53 18.99 -0.11
C SER A 30 0.18 20.21 0.46
N ILE A 31 0.40 21.26 -0.35
CA ILE A 31 1.07 22.49 0.11
C ILE A 31 0.20 23.22 1.17
N VAL A 32 -1.10 23.34 0.95
CA VAL A 32 -2.01 23.95 1.91
C VAL A 32 -2.03 23.16 3.21
N GLY A 33 -2.12 21.83 3.12
CA GLY A 33 -2.06 20.93 4.28
C GLY A 33 -0.78 21.11 5.08
N MET A 34 0.38 21.08 4.41
CA MET A 34 1.69 21.28 5.02
C MET A 34 1.80 22.63 5.73
N VAL A 35 1.45 23.73 5.05
CA VAL A 35 1.56 25.08 5.63
C VAL A 35 0.64 25.22 6.85
N CYS A 36 -0.61 24.74 6.76
CA CYS A 36 -1.53 24.78 7.89
C CYS A 36 -1.00 23.97 9.09
N ASN A 37 -0.55 22.73 8.87
CA ASN A 37 -0.05 21.86 9.92
C ASN A 37 1.22 22.43 10.58
N VAL A 38 2.14 23.02 9.81
CA VAL A 38 3.32 23.71 10.36
C VAL A 38 2.91 24.90 11.23
N LEU A 39 2.01 25.76 10.77
CA LEU A 39 1.53 26.91 11.53
C LEU A 39 0.81 26.48 12.81
N LEU A 40 -0.03 25.45 12.75
CA LEU A 40 -0.70 24.89 13.93
C LEU A 40 0.30 24.27 14.93
N CYS A 41 1.30 23.53 14.44
CA CYS A 41 2.37 23.00 15.26
C CYS A 41 3.11 24.10 16.02
N LEU A 42 3.58 25.12 15.31
CA LEU A 42 4.33 26.23 15.90
C LEU A 42 3.47 26.99 16.94
N GLY A 43 2.21 27.28 16.63
CA GLY A 43 1.29 27.97 17.54
C GLY A 43 1.02 27.16 18.82
N LYS A 44 0.69 25.87 18.68
CA LYS A 44 0.46 24.97 19.83
C LYS A 44 1.73 24.74 20.64
N LEU A 45 2.88 24.56 19.98
CA LEU A 45 4.16 24.36 20.67
C LEU A 45 4.54 25.59 21.51
N ALA A 46 4.40 26.79 20.95
CA ALA A 46 4.66 28.03 21.67
C ALA A 46 3.76 28.15 22.92
N VAL A 47 2.47 27.91 22.79
CA VAL A 47 1.52 27.96 23.90
C VAL A 47 1.76 26.84 24.91
N GLY A 48 1.98 25.59 24.41
CA GLY A 48 2.27 24.46 25.29
C GLY A 48 3.52 24.65 26.16
N THR A 49 4.60 25.20 25.59
CA THR A 49 5.82 25.51 26.31
C THR A 49 5.66 26.69 27.28
N LEU A 50 5.02 27.77 26.86
CA LEU A 50 4.81 28.96 27.68
C LEU A 50 3.95 28.68 28.94
N PHE A 51 2.95 27.84 28.81
CA PHE A 51 1.98 27.52 29.87
C PHE A 51 2.18 26.15 30.52
N GLY A 52 3.19 25.40 30.10
CA GLY A 52 3.63 24.15 30.74
C GLY A 52 2.64 22.99 30.54
N SER A 53 1.89 22.94 29.42
CA SER A 53 0.98 21.84 29.10
C SER A 53 1.62 20.84 28.16
N ILE A 54 1.88 19.63 28.68
CA ILE A 54 2.42 18.50 27.87
C ILE A 54 1.36 17.98 26.89
N ALA A 55 0.09 17.99 27.26
CA ALA A 55 -1.00 17.58 26.37
C ALA A 55 -1.06 18.47 25.11
N ILE A 56 -0.88 19.79 25.24
CA ILE A 56 -0.85 20.72 24.10
C ILE A 56 0.41 20.52 23.26
N MET A 57 1.55 20.27 23.89
CA MET A 57 2.80 19.94 23.19
C MET A 57 2.66 18.64 22.39
N ALA A 58 2.00 17.63 22.97
CA ALA A 58 1.69 16.38 22.31
C ALA A 58 0.83 16.58 21.05
N ASP A 59 -0.23 17.35 21.18
CA ASP A 59 -1.12 17.70 20.08
C ASP A 59 -0.41 18.57 19.01
N ALA A 60 0.56 19.41 19.39
CA ALA A 60 1.43 20.12 18.46
C ALA A 60 2.31 19.16 17.64
N LEU A 61 2.85 18.13 18.27
CA LEU A 61 3.70 17.13 17.62
C LEU A 61 2.89 16.19 16.69
N ASN A 62 1.61 15.95 16.99
CA ASN A 62 0.72 15.30 16.05
C ASN A 62 0.61 16.10 14.73
N ASN A 63 0.41 17.43 14.81
CA ASN A 63 0.41 18.28 13.61
C ASN A 63 1.78 18.31 12.90
N LEU A 64 2.90 18.13 13.61
CA LEU A 64 4.20 17.98 12.99
C LEU A 64 4.32 16.67 12.22
N SER A 65 3.78 15.58 12.76
CA SER A 65 3.70 14.29 12.07
C SER A 65 2.94 14.41 10.74
N ASP A 66 1.79 15.09 10.77
CA ASP A 66 0.97 15.35 9.55
C ASP A 66 1.73 16.22 8.54
N ALA A 67 2.40 17.29 9.02
CA ALA A 67 3.23 18.14 8.17
C ALA A 67 4.40 17.35 7.56
N SER A 68 5.00 16.47 8.32
CA SER A 68 6.12 15.63 7.88
C SER A 68 5.72 14.67 6.78
N SER A 69 4.55 14.05 6.88
CA SER A 69 3.99 13.22 5.81
C SER A 69 3.85 13.99 4.49
N ASN A 70 3.40 15.25 4.56
CA ASN A 70 3.32 16.12 3.38
C ASN A 70 4.71 16.53 2.84
N ILE A 71 5.70 16.80 3.73
CA ILE A 71 7.07 17.15 3.33
C ILE A 71 7.76 15.97 2.66
N VAL A 72 7.60 14.77 3.23
CA VAL A 72 8.14 13.53 2.66
C VAL A 72 7.61 13.33 1.25
N SER A 73 6.30 13.49 1.06
CA SER A 73 5.70 13.40 -0.26
C SER A 73 6.34 14.39 -1.24
N LEU A 74 6.53 15.65 -0.84
CA LEU A 74 7.11 16.68 -1.71
C LEU A 74 8.61 16.45 -2.01
N VAL A 75 9.41 16.10 -1.00
CA VAL A 75 10.85 15.84 -1.16
C VAL A 75 11.08 14.51 -1.86
N GLY A 76 10.33 13.49 -1.46
CA GLY A 76 10.34 12.17 -2.08
C GLY A 76 10.03 12.25 -3.57
N PHE A 77 8.94 12.93 -3.95
CA PHE A 77 8.59 13.17 -5.37
C PHE A 77 9.73 13.86 -6.14
N LYS A 78 10.38 14.86 -5.54
CA LYS A 78 11.47 15.58 -6.21
C LYS A 78 12.73 14.72 -6.38
N LEU A 79 13.04 13.86 -5.43
CA LEU A 79 14.18 12.94 -5.53
C LEU A 79 13.84 11.73 -6.41
N ALA A 80 12.62 11.19 -6.24
CA ALA A 80 12.12 10.06 -7.01
C ALA A 80 11.98 10.38 -8.51
N SER A 81 11.71 11.64 -8.86
CA SER A 81 11.59 12.09 -10.26
C SER A 81 12.92 12.20 -11.02
N ARG A 82 14.06 11.86 -10.39
CA ARG A 82 15.34 11.79 -11.10
C ARG A 82 15.33 10.65 -12.09
N ALA A 83 15.80 10.92 -13.30
CA ALA A 83 15.96 9.90 -14.32
C ALA A 83 16.90 8.78 -13.85
N PRO A 84 16.75 7.55 -14.37
CA PRO A 84 17.72 6.48 -14.19
C PRO A 84 19.13 6.94 -14.61
N ASP A 85 20.15 6.50 -13.85
CA ASP A 85 21.55 6.73 -14.13
C ASP A 85 22.35 5.42 -14.12
N ALA A 86 23.66 5.50 -14.31
CA ALA A 86 24.52 4.32 -14.38
C ALA A 86 24.61 3.54 -13.05
N GLU A 87 24.40 4.21 -11.92
CA GLU A 87 24.42 3.58 -10.59
C GLU A 87 23.02 3.05 -10.20
N HIS A 88 21.96 3.69 -10.70
CA HIS A 88 20.55 3.35 -10.41
C HIS A 88 19.76 3.16 -11.72
N PRO A 89 19.98 2.06 -12.46
CA PRO A 89 19.35 1.83 -13.78
C PRO A 89 17.83 1.64 -13.70
N PHE A 90 17.28 1.29 -12.53
CA PHE A 90 15.84 1.18 -12.29
C PHE A 90 15.19 2.48 -11.78
N GLY A 91 15.97 3.59 -11.75
CA GLY A 91 15.49 4.88 -11.28
C GLY A 91 15.65 5.10 -9.78
N HIS A 92 15.12 6.22 -9.32
CA HIS A 92 15.31 6.73 -7.96
C HIS A 92 14.03 6.76 -7.13
N ALA A 93 12.93 6.17 -7.61
CA ALA A 93 11.61 6.30 -6.99
C ALA A 93 11.56 5.76 -5.54
N ARG A 94 12.40 4.80 -5.17
CA ARG A 94 12.53 4.29 -3.80
C ARG A 94 13.01 5.34 -2.78
N TYR A 95 13.56 6.48 -3.21
CA TYR A 95 13.87 7.58 -2.29
C TYR A 95 12.64 8.10 -1.55
N GLU A 96 11.45 7.94 -2.12
CA GLU A 96 10.20 8.29 -1.44
C GLU A 96 10.01 7.44 -0.18
N TYR A 97 10.16 6.13 -0.28
CA TYR A 97 10.07 5.21 0.87
C TYR A 97 11.16 5.48 1.91
N LEU A 98 12.42 5.72 1.47
CA LEU A 98 13.52 6.03 2.38
C LEU A 98 13.29 7.36 3.13
N ALA A 99 12.80 8.38 2.44
CA ALA A 99 12.46 9.65 3.07
C ALA A 99 11.33 9.46 4.10
N GLY A 100 10.29 8.69 3.74
CA GLY A 100 9.21 8.31 4.65
C GLY A 100 9.70 7.59 5.90
N LEU A 101 10.63 6.64 5.73
CA LEU A 101 11.22 5.90 6.84
C LEU A 101 11.99 6.81 7.81
N VAL A 102 12.79 7.75 7.30
CA VAL A 102 13.52 8.71 8.14
C VAL A 102 12.57 9.55 8.97
N VAL A 103 11.48 10.02 8.38
CA VAL A 103 10.47 10.81 9.11
C VAL A 103 9.73 9.97 10.13
N SER A 104 9.29 8.78 9.78
CA SER A 104 8.54 7.91 10.71
C SER A 104 9.38 7.51 11.93
N VAL A 105 10.69 7.23 11.75
CA VAL A 105 11.61 7.00 12.87
C VAL A 105 11.77 8.24 13.74
N THR A 106 11.83 9.43 13.13
CA THR A 106 11.89 10.70 13.87
C THR A 106 10.62 10.92 14.69
N VAL A 107 9.45 10.68 14.10
CA VAL A 107 8.14 10.76 14.78
C VAL A 107 8.07 9.80 15.97
N LEU A 108 8.54 8.55 15.81
CA LEU A 108 8.62 7.58 16.91
C LEU A 108 9.53 8.08 18.03
N GLY A 109 10.71 8.62 17.71
CA GLY A 109 11.65 9.18 18.70
C GLY A 109 11.00 10.31 19.51
N ILE A 110 10.28 11.22 18.84
CA ILE A 110 9.52 12.29 19.49
C ILE A 110 8.39 11.72 20.35
N GLY A 111 7.64 10.73 19.85
CA GLY A 111 6.56 10.05 20.57
C GLY A 111 7.05 9.40 21.88
N PHE A 112 8.21 8.71 21.85
CA PHE A 112 8.81 8.11 23.04
C PHE A 112 9.26 9.18 24.07
N SER A 113 9.87 10.27 23.60
CA SER A 113 10.25 11.39 24.49
C SER A 113 9.03 11.98 25.19
N LEU A 114 7.97 12.22 24.42
CA LEU A 114 6.72 12.75 24.91
C LEU A 114 6.02 11.81 25.90
N LEU A 115 6.01 10.50 25.62
CA LEU A 115 5.46 9.51 26.54
C LEU A 115 6.18 9.54 27.88
N LYS A 116 7.53 9.57 27.86
CA LYS A 116 8.35 9.68 29.05
C LYS A 116 7.99 10.93 29.87
N GLU A 117 7.94 12.10 29.24
CA GLU A 117 7.62 13.36 29.91
C GLU A 117 6.19 13.36 30.47
N SER A 118 5.24 12.81 29.72
CA SER A 118 3.85 12.69 30.16
C SER A 118 3.71 11.77 31.39
N VAL A 119 4.40 10.62 31.41
CA VAL A 119 4.43 9.71 32.57
C VAL A 119 5.05 10.40 33.79
N VAL A 120 6.17 11.12 33.62
CA VAL A 120 6.76 11.89 34.72
C VAL A 120 5.75 12.91 35.25
N LYS A 121 4.99 13.58 34.40
CA LYS A 121 3.97 14.56 34.81
C LYS A 121 2.76 13.92 35.51
N VAL A 122 2.41 12.69 35.15
CA VAL A 122 1.40 11.92 35.92
C VAL A 122 1.88 11.60 37.31
N LEU A 123 3.15 11.19 37.47
CA LEU A 123 3.77 10.85 38.77
C LEU A 123 4.05 12.09 39.63
N HIS A 124 4.44 13.20 39.00
CA HIS A 124 4.77 14.46 39.64
C HIS A 124 3.98 15.61 38.99
N PRO A 125 2.67 15.74 39.31
CA PRO A 125 1.81 16.71 38.66
C PRO A 125 2.29 18.16 38.93
N THR A 126 2.55 18.88 37.85
CA THR A 126 2.88 20.31 37.86
C THR A 126 1.68 21.13 37.40
N ALA A 127 1.49 22.31 38.05
CA ALA A 127 0.37 23.18 37.68
C ALA A 127 0.49 23.65 36.22
N VAL A 128 -0.59 23.48 35.46
CA VAL A 128 -0.75 24.07 34.14
C VAL A 128 -1.33 25.46 34.28
N GLN A 129 -0.65 26.45 33.72
CA GLN A 129 -1.17 27.81 33.74
C GLN A 129 -2.25 27.97 32.69
N PHE A 130 -3.50 28.08 33.12
CA PHE A 130 -4.61 28.38 32.25
C PHE A 130 -4.52 29.77 31.67
N SER A 131 -4.66 29.91 30.37
CA SER A 131 -4.65 31.18 29.67
C SER A 131 -5.74 31.23 28.59
N LEU A 132 -6.39 32.37 28.46
CA LEU A 132 -7.31 32.64 27.35
C LEU A 132 -6.60 32.47 25.99
N LEU A 133 -5.29 32.75 25.91
CA LEU A 133 -4.50 32.56 24.72
C LEU A 133 -4.42 31.06 24.36
N THR A 134 -4.26 30.18 25.35
CA THR A 134 -4.29 28.72 25.16
C THR A 134 -5.61 28.28 24.53
N VAL A 135 -6.72 28.70 25.09
CA VAL A 135 -8.06 28.38 24.57
C VAL A 135 -8.23 28.91 23.14
N ALA A 136 -7.82 30.16 22.90
CA ALA A 136 -7.93 30.78 21.57
C ALA A 136 -7.13 30.01 20.51
N VAL A 137 -5.90 29.54 20.83
CA VAL A 137 -5.06 28.77 19.91
C VAL A 137 -5.66 27.39 19.63
N LEU A 138 -6.18 26.70 20.66
CA LEU A 138 -6.82 25.39 20.47
C LEU A 138 -8.12 25.49 19.66
N VAL A 139 -8.95 26.49 19.94
CA VAL A 139 -10.19 26.76 19.16
C VAL A 139 -9.83 27.12 17.72
N ALA A 140 -8.85 28.00 17.50
CA ALA A 140 -8.36 28.33 16.16
C ALA A 140 -7.86 27.07 15.42
N SER A 141 -7.14 26.19 16.12
CA SER A 141 -6.68 24.90 15.56
C SER A 141 -7.86 24.02 15.11
N ILE A 142 -8.89 23.88 15.94
CA ILE A 142 -10.10 23.13 15.60
C ILE A 142 -10.75 23.70 14.33
N LEU A 143 -10.91 25.03 14.27
CA LEU A 143 -11.53 25.69 13.11
C LEU A 143 -10.71 25.51 11.83
N VAL A 144 -9.38 25.60 11.91
CA VAL A 144 -8.47 25.36 10.77
C VAL A 144 -8.57 23.91 10.30
N LYS A 145 -8.54 22.93 11.21
CA LYS A 145 -8.66 21.49 10.86
C LYS A 145 -10.04 21.16 10.26
N LEU A 146 -11.12 21.74 10.76
CA LEU A 146 -12.45 21.62 10.15
C LEU A 146 -12.47 22.16 8.71
N TRP A 147 -11.87 23.34 8.51
CA TRP A 147 -11.75 23.91 7.18
C TRP A 147 -10.87 23.04 6.25
N MET A 148 -9.73 22.52 6.74
CA MET A 148 -8.86 21.61 5.99
C MET A 148 -9.60 20.35 5.58
N SER A 149 -10.39 19.75 6.49
CA SER A 149 -11.23 18.60 6.19
C SER A 149 -12.22 18.90 5.05
N GLY A 150 -12.93 20.03 5.13
CA GLY A 150 -13.84 20.47 4.07
C GLY A 150 -13.14 20.75 2.74
N PHE A 151 -11.95 21.35 2.79
CA PHE A 151 -11.10 21.63 1.62
C PHE A 151 -10.65 20.35 0.94
N ASN A 152 -10.01 19.43 1.68
CA ASN A 152 -9.51 18.17 1.14
C ASN A 152 -10.64 17.29 0.60
N ARG A 153 -11.80 17.24 1.28
CA ARG A 153 -12.97 16.51 0.80
C ARG A 153 -13.51 17.09 -0.52
N THR A 154 -13.53 18.41 -0.66
CA THR A 154 -13.99 19.07 -1.88
C THR A 154 -13.04 18.78 -3.03
N VAL A 155 -11.73 18.98 -2.83
CA VAL A 155 -10.71 18.71 -3.84
C VAL A 155 -10.67 17.22 -4.19
N GLY A 156 -10.66 16.33 -3.18
CA GLY A 156 -10.64 14.88 -3.39
C GLY A 156 -11.81 14.38 -4.25
N ARG A 157 -13.02 14.88 -3.99
CA ARG A 157 -14.19 14.56 -4.82
C ARG A 157 -14.10 15.12 -6.23
N THR A 158 -13.52 16.31 -6.39
CA THR A 158 -13.37 16.94 -7.71
C THR A 158 -12.44 16.14 -8.62
N ILE A 159 -11.35 15.58 -8.08
CA ILE A 159 -10.34 14.84 -8.86
C ILE A 159 -10.42 13.31 -8.69
N GLY A 160 -11.42 12.79 -7.95
CA GLY A 160 -11.54 11.35 -7.69
C GLY A 160 -10.36 10.78 -6.91
N SER A 161 -9.84 11.50 -5.89
CA SER A 161 -8.68 11.07 -5.09
C SER A 161 -9.11 10.55 -3.74
N GLU A 162 -9.02 9.22 -3.54
CA GLU A 162 -9.28 8.57 -2.26
C GLU A 162 -8.29 9.02 -1.18
N THR A 163 -7.03 9.27 -1.55
CA THR A 163 -5.99 9.79 -0.64
C THR A 163 -6.40 11.12 -0.01
N LEU A 164 -6.95 12.06 -0.79
CA LEU A 164 -7.41 13.35 -0.26
C LEU A 164 -8.68 13.19 0.58
N ILE A 165 -9.54 12.23 0.26
CA ILE A 165 -10.71 11.90 1.08
C ILE A 165 -10.28 11.31 2.42
N ALA A 166 -9.26 10.43 2.44
CA ALA A 166 -8.65 9.91 3.65
C ALA A 166 -8.02 11.05 4.49
N THR A 167 -7.23 11.94 3.88
CA THR A 167 -6.66 13.12 4.56
C THR A 167 -7.74 14.04 5.14
N ALA A 168 -8.91 14.13 4.50
CA ALA A 168 -10.04 14.86 5.07
C ALA A 168 -10.62 14.18 6.31
N ALA A 169 -10.62 12.84 6.37
CA ALA A 169 -11.04 12.08 7.54
C ALA A 169 -10.02 12.24 8.69
N ASP A 170 -8.72 12.19 8.41
CA ASP A 170 -7.65 12.42 9.39
C ASP A 170 -7.77 13.80 10.02
N SER A 171 -7.99 14.84 9.21
CA SER A 171 -8.22 16.20 9.72
C SER A 171 -9.43 16.29 10.68
N ARG A 172 -10.46 15.43 10.51
CA ARG A 172 -11.57 15.34 11.47
C ARG A 172 -11.19 14.64 12.77
N ASN A 173 -10.36 13.59 12.69
CA ASN A 173 -9.85 12.90 13.86
C ASN A 173 -8.99 13.86 14.71
N ASP A 174 -8.21 14.72 14.07
CA ASP A 174 -7.44 15.78 14.75
C ASP A 174 -8.32 16.78 15.50
N VAL A 175 -9.50 17.11 14.96
CA VAL A 175 -10.48 17.95 15.68
C VAL A 175 -10.93 17.29 16.97
N LEU A 176 -11.14 15.96 16.96
CA LEU A 176 -11.52 15.20 18.16
C LEU A 176 -10.38 15.19 19.18
N SER A 177 -9.15 14.94 18.72
CA SER A 177 -7.94 14.96 19.58
C SER A 177 -7.72 16.32 20.22
N THR A 178 -7.65 17.40 19.43
CA THR A 178 -7.49 18.77 19.92
C THR A 178 -8.65 19.20 20.82
N GLY A 179 -9.89 18.74 20.51
CA GLY A 179 -11.07 18.96 21.35
C GLY A 179 -10.94 18.31 22.73
N ALA A 180 -10.42 17.08 22.79
CA ALA A 180 -10.17 16.39 24.04
C ALA A 180 -9.10 17.10 24.90
N VAL A 181 -8.02 17.58 24.25
CA VAL A 181 -6.97 18.40 24.91
C VAL A 181 -7.56 19.71 25.46
N LEU A 182 -8.43 20.38 24.69
CA LEU A 182 -9.10 21.60 25.15
C LEU A 182 -9.99 21.34 26.36
N ILE A 183 -10.78 20.27 26.33
CA ILE A 183 -11.64 19.86 27.47
C ILE A 183 -10.78 19.56 28.69
N ALA A 184 -9.68 18.81 28.52
CA ALA A 184 -8.77 18.52 29.62
C ALA A 184 -8.17 19.78 30.22
N ALA A 185 -7.73 20.76 29.42
CA ALA A 185 -7.21 22.02 29.89
C ALA A 185 -8.24 22.83 30.71
N ILE A 186 -9.49 22.86 30.26
CA ILE A 186 -10.59 23.49 30.99
C ILE A 186 -10.86 22.77 32.32
N LEU A 187 -10.94 21.42 32.29
CA LEU A 187 -11.16 20.61 33.49
C LEU A 187 -10.01 20.79 34.50
N CYS A 188 -8.76 20.80 34.08
CA CYS A 188 -7.60 21.09 34.93
C CYS A 188 -7.78 22.43 35.63
N HIS A 189 -8.22 23.46 34.89
CA HIS A 189 -8.42 24.80 35.48
C HIS A 189 -9.57 24.84 36.49
N LEU A 190 -10.70 24.17 36.18
CA LEU A 190 -11.88 24.21 37.04
C LEU A 190 -11.74 23.33 38.29
N THR A 191 -11.06 22.17 38.17
CA THR A 191 -10.96 21.19 39.27
C THR A 191 -9.66 21.26 40.05
N GLY A 192 -8.61 21.88 39.48
CA GLY A 192 -7.25 21.84 40.01
C GLY A 192 -6.53 20.50 39.84
N TRP A 193 -7.13 19.54 39.08
CA TRP A 193 -6.58 18.20 38.87
C TRP A 193 -5.51 18.21 37.74
N ASN A 194 -4.31 18.67 38.08
CA ASN A 194 -3.20 18.80 37.13
C ASN A 194 -2.74 17.45 36.52
N ILE A 195 -3.12 16.31 37.13
CA ILE A 195 -2.83 14.98 36.63
C ILE A 195 -3.50 14.73 35.27
N LEU A 196 -4.63 15.39 34.97
CA LEU A 196 -5.38 15.22 33.72
C LEU A 196 -4.54 15.61 32.48
N ASP A 197 -3.70 16.65 32.57
CA ASP A 197 -2.82 17.06 31.48
C ASP A 197 -1.76 15.98 31.19
N GLY A 198 -1.17 15.38 32.24
CA GLY A 198 -0.27 14.24 32.08
C GLY A 198 -0.94 13.01 31.44
N LEU A 199 -2.14 12.67 31.89
CA LEU A 199 -2.92 11.53 31.34
C LEU A 199 -3.28 11.75 29.87
N MET A 200 -3.71 12.95 29.52
CA MET A 200 -3.98 13.31 28.11
C MET A 200 -2.70 13.28 27.27
N GLY A 201 -1.59 13.76 27.81
CA GLY A 201 -0.28 13.65 27.19
C GLY A 201 0.12 12.19 26.89
N VAL A 202 -0.09 11.27 27.83
CA VAL A 202 0.13 9.83 27.65
C VAL A 202 -0.77 9.30 26.51
N GLY A 203 -2.06 9.63 26.52
CA GLY A 203 -3.01 9.19 25.50
C GLY A 203 -2.59 9.62 24.09
N VAL A 204 -2.22 10.90 23.92
CA VAL A 204 -1.76 11.43 22.63
C VAL A 204 -0.40 10.84 22.23
N ALA A 205 0.54 10.67 23.18
CA ALA A 205 1.84 10.06 22.89
C ALA A 205 1.70 8.61 22.41
N VAL A 206 0.82 7.81 23.04
CA VAL A 206 0.53 6.45 22.58
C VAL A 206 -0.09 6.46 21.19
N PHE A 207 -1.00 7.37 20.91
CA PHE A 207 -1.59 7.53 19.58
C PHE A 207 -0.51 7.85 18.52
N ILE A 208 0.42 8.79 18.83
CA ILE A 208 1.54 9.12 17.93
C ILE A 208 2.44 7.90 17.70
N LEU A 209 2.73 7.10 18.72
CA LEU A 209 3.56 5.90 18.59
C LEU A 209 2.88 4.83 17.71
N ILE A 210 1.58 4.61 17.86
CA ILE A 210 0.83 3.68 17.01
C ILE A 210 0.82 4.15 15.56
N SER A 211 0.52 5.43 15.33
CA SER A 211 0.51 6.02 13.99
C SER A 211 1.90 6.03 13.35
N GLY A 212 2.94 6.38 14.14
CA GLY A 212 4.33 6.35 13.70
C GLY A 212 4.81 4.94 13.33
N TRP A 213 4.38 3.92 14.08
CA TRP A 213 4.67 2.52 13.73
C TRP A 213 3.98 2.09 12.43
N GLY A 214 2.72 2.47 12.22
CA GLY A 214 2.03 2.27 10.94
C GLY A 214 2.84 2.88 9.79
N LEU A 215 3.24 4.14 9.91
CA LEU A 215 4.04 4.83 8.89
C LEU A 215 5.40 4.16 8.63
N VAL A 216 6.05 3.57 9.66
CA VAL A 216 7.27 2.75 9.46
C VAL A 216 6.95 1.53 8.60
N MET A 217 5.86 0.82 8.91
CA MET A 217 5.47 -0.38 8.14
C MET A 217 5.11 -0.02 6.69
N ASP A 218 4.34 1.04 6.47
CA ASP A 218 3.93 1.51 5.14
C ASP A 218 5.13 1.90 4.25
N THR A 219 6.22 2.36 4.85
CA THR A 219 7.44 2.74 4.11
C THR A 219 8.45 1.60 3.99
N LEU A 220 8.50 0.70 4.96
CA LEU A 220 9.44 -0.42 5.01
C LEU A 220 8.94 -1.62 4.19
N SER A 221 7.64 -1.91 4.24
CA SER A 221 7.03 -3.07 3.57
C SER A 221 7.32 -3.10 2.06
N PRO A 222 7.12 -2.01 1.29
CA PRO A 222 7.49 -1.98 -0.12
C PRO A 222 8.99 -2.18 -0.39
N LEU A 223 9.87 -1.71 0.53
CA LEU A 223 11.31 -1.92 0.40
C LEU A 223 11.71 -3.38 0.61
N LEU A 224 10.98 -4.11 1.44
CA LEU A 224 11.19 -5.54 1.70
C LEU A 224 10.58 -6.44 0.61
N GLY A 225 9.77 -5.90 -0.28
CA GLY A 225 9.07 -6.65 -1.32
C GLY A 225 7.67 -7.04 -0.86
N GLU A 226 6.81 -6.05 -0.72
CA GLU A 226 5.39 -6.25 -0.44
C GLU A 226 4.70 -6.93 -1.64
N ARG A 227 3.71 -7.76 -1.35
CA ARG A 227 2.87 -8.37 -2.39
C ARG A 227 2.12 -7.27 -3.16
N PRO A 228 1.88 -7.46 -4.47
CA PRO A 228 1.05 -6.54 -5.24
C PRO A 228 -0.38 -6.47 -4.67
N SER A 229 -1.06 -5.34 -4.91
CA SER A 229 -2.48 -5.21 -4.55
C SER A 229 -3.34 -6.17 -5.38
N ASP A 230 -4.44 -6.64 -4.78
CA ASP A 230 -5.36 -7.55 -5.46
C ASP A 230 -5.93 -6.90 -6.74
N ASP A 231 -6.22 -5.58 -6.70
CA ASP A 231 -6.67 -4.82 -7.88
C ASP A 231 -5.66 -4.84 -9.04
N LEU A 232 -4.36 -4.76 -8.76
CA LEU A 232 -3.32 -4.84 -9.79
C LEU A 232 -3.21 -6.24 -10.37
N VAL A 233 -3.29 -7.27 -9.52
CA VAL A 233 -3.27 -8.68 -9.96
C VAL A 233 -4.46 -8.97 -10.88
N ASP A 234 -5.67 -8.57 -10.46
CA ASP A 234 -6.91 -8.73 -11.25
C ASP A 234 -6.81 -8.00 -12.59
N HIS A 235 -6.29 -6.77 -12.58
CA HIS A 235 -6.12 -5.97 -13.80
C HIS A 235 -5.16 -6.66 -14.80
N ILE A 236 -4.02 -7.17 -14.29
CA ILE A 236 -3.04 -7.89 -15.13
C ILE A 236 -3.69 -9.16 -15.72
N GLU A 237 -4.34 -9.97 -14.87
CA GLU A 237 -4.98 -11.21 -15.30
C GLU A 237 -6.07 -10.95 -16.34
N GLN A 238 -7.00 -10.03 -16.07
CA GLN A 238 -8.06 -9.68 -17.02
C GLN A 238 -7.50 -9.15 -18.35
N THR A 239 -6.44 -8.34 -18.29
CA THR A 239 -5.81 -7.80 -19.49
C THR A 239 -5.19 -8.92 -20.33
N VAL A 240 -4.38 -9.79 -19.73
CA VAL A 240 -3.71 -10.91 -20.42
C VAL A 240 -4.74 -11.87 -20.98
N MET A 241 -5.73 -12.27 -20.18
CA MET A 241 -6.78 -13.22 -20.59
C MET A 241 -7.74 -12.66 -21.64
N SER A 242 -7.75 -11.34 -21.87
CA SER A 242 -8.57 -10.72 -22.91
C SER A 242 -8.04 -10.95 -24.33
N TYR A 243 -6.80 -11.38 -24.47
CA TYR A 243 -6.18 -11.59 -25.78
C TYR A 243 -6.58 -12.95 -26.37
N PRO A 244 -7.10 -12.98 -27.62
CA PRO A 244 -7.45 -14.23 -28.28
C PRO A 244 -6.24 -15.16 -28.45
N GLY A 245 -6.38 -16.40 -28.04
CA GLY A 245 -5.32 -17.41 -28.12
C GLY A 245 -4.61 -17.66 -26.79
N VAL A 246 -4.75 -16.80 -25.79
CA VAL A 246 -4.26 -17.04 -24.43
C VAL A 246 -5.12 -18.12 -23.78
N LEU A 247 -4.48 -19.16 -23.26
CA LEU A 247 -5.12 -20.28 -22.57
C LEU A 247 -5.10 -20.15 -21.06
N GLY A 248 -4.07 -19.50 -20.53
CA GLY A 248 -3.88 -19.30 -19.10
C GLY A 248 -2.75 -18.33 -18.80
N MET A 249 -2.72 -17.85 -17.55
CA MET A 249 -1.66 -17.04 -16.98
C MET A 249 -1.30 -17.57 -15.59
N HIS A 250 -0.02 -17.61 -15.27
CA HIS A 250 0.47 -18.04 -13.94
C HIS A 250 1.82 -17.40 -13.60
N ASP A 251 2.34 -17.67 -12.40
CA ASP A 251 3.65 -17.21 -11.89
C ASP A 251 3.85 -15.70 -11.96
N LEU A 252 2.79 -14.94 -11.68
CA LEU A 252 2.88 -13.48 -11.63
C LEU A 252 3.75 -13.04 -10.46
N MET A 253 4.85 -12.37 -10.76
CA MET A 253 5.70 -11.66 -9.81
C MET A 253 5.72 -10.17 -10.15
N VAL A 254 5.52 -9.33 -9.13
CA VAL A 254 5.60 -7.88 -9.29
C VAL A 254 6.66 -7.33 -8.35
N HIS A 255 7.59 -6.56 -8.90
CA HIS A 255 8.64 -5.88 -8.15
C HIS A 255 8.39 -4.39 -8.13
N ASP A 256 8.29 -3.82 -6.92
CA ASP A 256 8.13 -2.39 -6.72
C ASP A 256 9.49 -1.70 -6.55
N TYR A 257 9.77 -0.75 -7.42
CA TYR A 257 10.95 0.13 -7.36
C TYR A 257 10.56 1.57 -6.98
N GLY A 258 9.36 1.77 -6.46
CA GLY A 258 8.80 3.04 -6.02
C GLY A 258 7.55 3.42 -6.79
N PRO A 259 6.80 4.41 -6.33
CA PRO A 259 5.52 4.78 -6.92
C PRO A 259 5.60 5.04 -8.43
N GLY A 260 4.80 4.30 -9.20
CA GLY A 260 4.79 4.39 -10.67
C GLY A 260 6.00 3.74 -11.37
N HIS A 261 6.82 2.97 -10.65
CA HIS A 261 7.96 2.23 -11.20
C HIS A 261 7.88 0.76 -10.77
N GLN A 262 7.03 0.01 -11.42
CA GLN A 262 6.84 -1.41 -11.17
C GLN A 262 7.27 -2.24 -12.38
N PHE A 263 7.78 -3.44 -12.10
CA PHE A 263 8.19 -4.43 -13.07
C PHE A 263 7.42 -5.71 -12.76
N ALA A 264 6.87 -6.34 -13.77
CA ALA A 264 6.19 -7.61 -13.61
C ALA A 264 6.81 -8.68 -14.51
N SER A 265 6.85 -9.90 -14.03
CA SER A 265 7.09 -11.07 -14.86
C SER A 265 5.98 -12.07 -14.63
N LEU A 266 5.56 -12.73 -15.69
CA LEU A 266 4.50 -13.72 -15.64
C LEU A 266 4.68 -14.76 -16.75
N HIS A 267 3.97 -15.85 -16.65
CA HIS A 267 3.92 -16.89 -17.65
C HIS A 267 2.56 -16.85 -18.38
N VAL A 268 2.58 -17.07 -19.69
CA VAL A 268 1.38 -17.14 -20.53
C VAL A 268 1.35 -18.46 -21.27
N GLU A 269 0.29 -19.22 -21.06
CA GLU A 269 0.03 -20.46 -21.76
C GLU A 269 -0.59 -20.17 -23.16
N LEU A 270 0.07 -20.62 -24.21
CA LEU A 270 -0.45 -20.54 -25.59
C LEU A 270 -0.44 -21.94 -26.24
N PRO A 271 -1.26 -22.21 -27.30
CA PRO A 271 -1.22 -23.46 -28.00
C PRO A 271 0.16 -23.77 -28.59
N ALA A 272 0.71 -24.95 -28.31
CA ALA A 272 2.01 -25.38 -28.82
C ALA A 272 1.98 -25.57 -30.36
N GLU A 273 0.80 -25.69 -30.95
CA GLU A 273 0.57 -25.84 -32.38
C GLU A 273 0.60 -24.49 -33.14
N GLN A 274 0.62 -23.35 -32.42
CA GLN A 274 0.72 -22.02 -33.01
C GLN A 274 2.14 -21.77 -33.57
N ASP A 275 2.23 -21.00 -34.66
CA ASP A 275 3.54 -20.56 -35.16
C ASP A 275 4.29 -19.77 -34.11
N PRO A 276 5.57 -20.07 -33.84
CA PRO A 276 6.34 -19.38 -32.82
C PRO A 276 6.48 -17.87 -33.05
N LEU A 277 6.44 -17.40 -34.30
CA LEU A 277 6.50 -15.95 -34.58
C LEU A 277 5.18 -15.28 -34.27
N ASP A 278 4.04 -15.95 -34.56
CA ASP A 278 2.72 -15.44 -34.19
C ASP A 278 2.55 -15.39 -32.66
N ALA A 279 3.07 -16.43 -31.96
CA ALA A 279 3.06 -16.47 -30.50
C ALA A 279 3.91 -15.33 -29.90
N HIS A 280 5.09 -15.07 -30.47
CA HIS A 280 5.95 -13.97 -30.05
C HIS A 280 5.30 -12.60 -30.31
N ASP A 281 4.69 -12.39 -31.49
CA ASP A 281 4.00 -11.12 -31.79
C ASP A 281 2.83 -10.86 -30.82
N LEU A 282 2.08 -11.90 -30.45
CA LEU A 282 1.02 -11.80 -29.45
C LEU A 282 1.57 -11.33 -28.09
N ILE A 283 2.66 -11.95 -27.62
CA ILE A 283 3.31 -11.59 -26.35
C ILE A 283 3.82 -10.15 -26.38
N ASP A 284 4.53 -9.77 -27.44
CA ASP A 284 5.07 -8.41 -27.61
C ASP A 284 3.93 -7.35 -27.63
N ASN A 285 2.78 -7.69 -28.21
CA ASN A 285 1.61 -6.83 -28.16
C ASN A 285 1.03 -6.67 -26.74
N ILE A 286 1.02 -7.73 -25.94
CA ILE A 286 0.60 -7.68 -24.53
C ILE A 286 1.57 -6.80 -23.72
N GLU A 287 2.88 -7.03 -23.84
CA GLU A 287 3.92 -6.26 -23.14
C GLU A 287 3.86 -4.77 -23.50
N ARG A 288 3.70 -4.44 -24.80
CA ARG A 288 3.54 -3.05 -25.26
C ARG A 288 2.26 -2.40 -24.74
N ASN A 289 1.18 -3.15 -24.61
CA ASN A 289 -0.07 -2.64 -24.06
C ASN A 289 0.11 -2.16 -22.63
N PHE A 290 0.72 -2.99 -21.77
CA PHE A 290 1.03 -2.61 -20.38
C PHE A 290 1.95 -1.41 -20.29
N MET A 291 3.01 -1.38 -21.11
CA MET A 291 3.92 -0.25 -21.12
C MET A 291 3.22 1.06 -21.52
N LYS A 292 2.32 1.01 -22.50
CA LYS A 292 1.66 2.20 -23.04
C LYS A 292 0.54 2.73 -22.15
N ASN A 293 -0.27 1.84 -21.60
CA ASN A 293 -1.50 2.21 -20.90
C ASN A 293 -1.33 2.28 -19.39
N ASP A 294 -0.47 1.41 -18.82
CA ASP A 294 -0.30 1.26 -17.38
C ASP A 294 1.08 1.71 -16.88
N HIS A 295 2.00 2.05 -17.80
CA HIS A 295 3.42 2.33 -17.51
C HIS A 295 4.10 1.20 -16.72
N LEU A 296 3.61 -0.03 -16.90
CA LEU A 296 4.12 -1.25 -16.28
C LEU A 296 5.02 -1.99 -17.27
N MET A 297 6.28 -2.20 -16.88
CA MET A 297 7.19 -3.03 -17.66
C MET A 297 6.92 -4.50 -17.32
N VAL A 298 6.32 -5.21 -18.27
CA VAL A 298 6.01 -6.65 -18.14
C VAL A 298 6.99 -7.44 -18.99
N THR A 299 7.46 -8.57 -18.47
CA THR A 299 8.20 -9.59 -19.21
C THR A 299 7.44 -10.89 -19.14
N ILE A 300 7.11 -11.46 -20.30
CA ILE A 300 6.28 -12.64 -20.38
C ILE A 300 7.10 -13.85 -20.82
N HIS A 301 7.05 -14.90 -19.99
CA HIS A 301 7.53 -16.22 -20.37
C HIS A 301 6.43 -16.96 -21.13
N TYR A 302 6.78 -17.50 -22.29
CA TYR A 302 5.85 -18.27 -23.12
C TYR A 302 5.88 -19.76 -22.78
N ASP A 303 4.73 -20.31 -22.39
CA ASP A 303 4.56 -21.74 -22.10
C ASP A 303 3.70 -22.41 -23.19
N PRO A 304 4.31 -23.25 -24.05
CA PRO A 304 3.58 -23.95 -25.10
C PRO A 304 2.79 -25.13 -24.52
N ILE A 305 1.45 -25.08 -24.61
CA ILE A 305 0.54 -26.13 -24.15
C ILE A 305 0.05 -26.93 -25.32
N VAL A 306 0.25 -28.25 -25.30
CA VAL A 306 -0.27 -29.17 -26.34
C VAL A 306 -1.77 -29.28 -26.16
N THR A 307 -2.53 -28.69 -27.08
CA THR A 307 -4.01 -28.70 -27.07
C THR A 307 -4.60 -29.86 -27.86
N SER A 308 -3.85 -30.45 -28.78
CA SER A 308 -4.28 -31.58 -29.63
C SER A 308 -4.42 -32.92 -28.90
N ASN A 309 -3.86 -33.04 -27.68
CA ASN A 309 -3.92 -34.25 -26.88
C ASN A 309 -5.09 -34.24 -25.88
N ALA A 310 -6.21 -34.85 -26.24
CA ALA A 310 -7.38 -34.93 -25.38
C ALA A 310 -7.11 -35.57 -23.99
N ALA A 311 -6.14 -36.47 -23.89
CA ALA A 311 -5.78 -37.09 -22.60
C ALA A 311 -5.20 -36.09 -21.61
N VAL A 312 -4.41 -35.10 -22.06
CA VAL A 312 -3.87 -34.02 -21.24
C VAL A 312 -5.01 -33.17 -20.69
N GLY A 313 -5.98 -32.78 -21.53
CA GLY A 313 -7.13 -31.98 -21.10
C GLY A 313 -7.99 -32.69 -20.06
N VAL A 314 -8.28 -33.99 -20.25
CA VAL A 314 -9.04 -34.78 -19.28
C VAL A 314 -8.30 -34.93 -17.97
N LEU A 315 -6.98 -35.17 -18.01
CA LEU A 315 -6.16 -35.29 -16.79
C LEU A 315 -6.08 -33.94 -16.07
N ARG A 316 -5.89 -32.83 -16.77
CA ARG A 316 -5.89 -31.47 -16.20
C ARG A 316 -7.18 -31.22 -15.40
N THR A 317 -8.33 -31.45 -15.99
CA THR A 317 -9.63 -31.26 -15.34
C THR A 317 -9.72 -32.09 -14.05
N ARG A 318 -9.37 -33.37 -14.09
CA ARG A 318 -9.42 -34.25 -12.93
C ARG A 318 -8.46 -33.84 -11.81
N LEU A 319 -7.25 -33.43 -12.16
CA LEU A 319 -6.26 -32.94 -11.19
C LEU A 319 -6.73 -31.63 -10.54
N THR A 320 -7.25 -30.69 -11.32
CA THR A 320 -7.82 -29.43 -10.81
C THR A 320 -8.98 -29.69 -9.85
N GLU A 321 -9.91 -30.58 -10.21
CA GLU A 321 -11.01 -30.96 -9.32
C GLU A 321 -10.51 -31.62 -8.03
N LYS A 322 -9.50 -32.50 -8.13
CA LYS A 322 -8.90 -33.16 -6.96
C LYS A 322 -8.24 -32.15 -6.02
N LEU A 323 -7.46 -31.20 -6.56
CA LEU A 323 -6.82 -30.15 -5.78
C LEU A 323 -7.85 -29.26 -5.08
N ARG A 324 -8.89 -28.82 -5.78
CA ARG A 324 -10.00 -28.02 -5.19
C ARG A 324 -10.73 -28.74 -4.05
N GLN A 325 -10.81 -30.07 -4.07
CA GLN A 325 -11.39 -30.86 -3.00
C GLN A 325 -10.49 -30.91 -1.76
N LEU A 326 -9.16 -30.83 -1.96
CA LEU A 326 -8.18 -30.83 -0.86
C LEU A 326 -8.06 -29.44 -0.22
N ASP A 327 -7.88 -28.42 -1.04
CA ASP A 327 -7.88 -27.01 -0.64
C ASP A 327 -8.22 -26.15 -1.88
N PRO A 328 -9.26 -25.29 -1.81
CA PRO A 328 -9.63 -24.41 -2.93
C PRO A 328 -8.53 -23.44 -3.38
N ALA A 329 -7.55 -23.16 -2.50
CA ALA A 329 -6.42 -22.27 -2.79
C ALA A 329 -5.26 -22.95 -3.52
N LEU A 330 -5.31 -24.28 -3.71
CA LEU A 330 -4.32 -25.02 -4.50
C LEU A 330 -4.62 -24.92 -5.99
N SER A 331 -3.59 -24.73 -6.79
CA SER A 331 -3.70 -24.73 -8.24
C SER A 331 -2.55 -25.51 -8.89
N LEU A 332 -2.69 -25.83 -10.16
CA LEU A 332 -1.65 -26.45 -10.96
C LEU A 332 -1.52 -25.76 -12.31
N HIS A 333 -0.32 -25.73 -12.84
CA HIS A 333 -0.01 -25.30 -14.19
C HIS A 333 1.08 -26.17 -14.84
N ASP A 334 1.38 -25.91 -16.11
CA ASP A 334 2.41 -26.58 -16.90
C ASP A 334 2.28 -28.10 -16.95
N LEU A 335 1.02 -28.61 -16.99
CA LEU A 335 0.78 -30.06 -17.09
C LEU A 335 1.24 -30.61 -18.43
N ARG A 336 2.21 -31.52 -18.38
CA ARG A 336 2.77 -32.22 -19.54
C ARG A 336 2.74 -33.72 -19.34
N ILE A 337 2.40 -34.46 -20.40
CA ILE A 337 2.48 -35.91 -20.44
C ILE A 337 3.58 -36.28 -21.44
N VAL A 338 4.64 -36.93 -20.95
CA VAL A 338 5.81 -37.33 -21.74
C VAL A 338 5.87 -38.86 -21.81
N PRO A 339 5.43 -39.48 -22.92
CA PRO A 339 5.48 -40.93 -23.08
C PRO A 339 6.94 -41.44 -23.11
N GLY A 340 7.23 -42.45 -22.33
CA GLY A 340 8.50 -43.18 -22.33
C GLY A 340 8.33 -44.64 -22.74
N LYS A 341 9.42 -45.36 -22.91
CA LYS A 341 9.43 -46.80 -23.32
C LYS A 341 8.88 -47.72 -22.25
N THR A 342 9.03 -47.40 -20.99
CA THR A 342 8.68 -48.24 -19.82
C THR A 342 7.60 -47.62 -18.93
N HIS A 343 7.49 -46.33 -18.93
CA HIS A 343 6.50 -45.56 -18.18
C HIS A 343 6.25 -44.20 -18.86
N THR A 344 5.18 -43.54 -18.50
CA THR A 344 4.84 -42.20 -19.00
C THR A 344 5.01 -41.19 -17.86
N ASN A 345 5.81 -40.18 -18.05
CA ASN A 345 5.97 -39.12 -17.05
C ASN A 345 4.81 -38.12 -17.17
N VAL A 346 4.22 -37.81 -16.01
CA VAL A 346 3.24 -36.73 -15.83
C VAL A 346 3.94 -35.68 -15.01
N LEU A 347 4.23 -34.54 -15.63
CA LEU A 347 4.91 -33.41 -15.03
C LEU A 347 3.91 -32.28 -14.85
N PHE A 348 3.94 -31.62 -13.70
CA PHE A 348 3.21 -30.36 -13.50
C PHE A 348 3.78 -29.64 -12.28
N ASP A 349 3.48 -28.34 -12.25
CA ASP A 349 3.82 -27.47 -11.13
C ASP A 349 2.60 -27.29 -10.22
N LEU A 350 2.79 -27.58 -8.93
CA LEU A 350 1.78 -27.45 -7.88
C LEU A 350 2.02 -26.17 -7.09
N VAL A 351 1.08 -25.24 -7.20
CA VAL A 351 1.17 -23.94 -6.52
C VAL A 351 0.51 -24.00 -5.17
N LEU A 352 1.29 -23.66 -4.15
CA LEU A 352 0.82 -23.50 -2.78
C LEU A 352 0.57 -22.03 -2.47
N PRO A 353 -0.53 -21.69 -1.78
CA PRO A 353 -0.74 -20.33 -1.30
C PRO A 353 0.33 -19.91 -0.29
N ALA A 354 0.59 -18.62 -0.17
CA ALA A 354 1.50 -18.08 0.83
C ALA A 354 1.03 -18.48 2.25
N GLY A 355 1.92 -19.08 3.03
CA GLY A 355 1.58 -19.55 4.39
C GLY A 355 0.77 -20.83 4.44
N TYR A 356 0.77 -21.66 3.39
CA TYR A 356 0.11 -22.97 3.39
C TYR A 356 0.44 -23.77 4.66
N ALA A 357 -0.61 -24.08 5.45
CA ALA A 357 -0.47 -24.74 6.76
C ALA A 357 -0.59 -26.28 6.71
N GLY A 358 -0.95 -26.85 5.55
CA GLY A 358 -1.09 -28.29 5.36
C GLY A 358 0.26 -29.03 5.31
N ASP A 359 0.21 -30.36 5.49
CA ASP A 359 1.39 -31.22 5.33
C ASP A 359 1.70 -31.40 3.82
N LYS A 360 2.82 -30.82 3.38
CA LYS A 360 3.29 -30.90 2.00
C LYS A 360 3.59 -32.34 1.56
N VAL A 361 4.11 -33.16 2.45
CA VAL A 361 4.47 -34.57 2.13
C VAL A 361 3.20 -35.38 1.93
N GLU A 362 2.20 -35.17 2.78
CA GLU A 362 0.91 -35.83 2.65
C GLU A 362 0.21 -35.39 1.36
N LEU A 363 0.20 -34.12 1.04
CA LEU A 363 -0.37 -33.58 -0.21
C LEU A 363 0.27 -34.21 -1.44
N LEU A 364 1.61 -34.23 -1.52
CA LEU A 364 2.33 -34.83 -2.64
C LEU A 364 2.02 -36.34 -2.77
N THR A 365 1.97 -37.05 -1.65
CA THR A 365 1.63 -38.48 -1.62
C THR A 365 0.22 -38.73 -2.15
N GLN A 366 -0.75 -37.90 -1.77
CA GLN A 366 -2.12 -38.00 -2.26
C GLN A 366 -2.21 -37.72 -3.77
N MET A 367 -1.45 -36.74 -4.27
CA MET A 367 -1.42 -36.42 -5.70
C MET A 367 -0.74 -37.54 -6.52
N GLU A 368 0.38 -38.09 -6.07
CA GLU A 368 1.05 -39.21 -6.70
C GLU A 368 0.15 -40.46 -6.77
N GLN A 369 -0.55 -40.77 -5.67
CA GLN A 369 -1.49 -41.87 -5.62
C GLN A 369 -2.65 -41.65 -6.61
N PHE A 370 -3.24 -40.46 -6.60
CA PHE A 370 -4.33 -40.09 -7.51
C PHE A 370 -3.93 -40.25 -8.98
N ILE A 371 -2.72 -39.84 -9.36
CA ILE A 371 -2.21 -39.97 -10.74
C ILE A 371 -2.00 -41.45 -11.10
N LYS A 372 -1.47 -42.27 -10.21
CA LYS A 372 -1.33 -43.73 -10.44
C LYS A 372 -2.67 -44.46 -10.56
N GLU A 373 -3.71 -43.94 -9.90
CA GLU A 373 -5.07 -44.47 -10.04
C GLU A 373 -5.67 -44.17 -11.44
N GLN A 374 -5.20 -43.07 -12.11
CA GLN A 374 -5.65 -42.79 -13.50
C GLN A 374 -5.02 -43.76 -14.51
N ASP A 375 -3.72 -44.06 -14.37
CA ASP A 375 -2.99 -45.01 -15.16
C ASP A 375 -1.80 -45.54 -14.36
N PRO A 376 -1.67 -46.87 -14.09
CA PRO A 376 -0.57 -47.47 -13.37
C PRO A 376 0.82 -47.23 -13.98
N THR A 377 0.88 -46.91 -15.27
CA THR A 377 2.12 -46.59 -16.00
C THR A 377 2.60 -45.17 -15.79
N TYR A 378 1.76 -44.30 -15.19
CA TYR A 378 2.11 -42.88 -14.92
C TYR A 378 3.12 -42.78 -13.79
N ASN A 379 4.19 -42.06 -14.07
CA ASN A 379 5.19 -41.63 -13.10
C ASN A 379 5.05 -40.13 -12.86
N CYS A 380 4.74 -39.75 -11.63
CA CYS A 380 4.45 -38.38 -11.27
C CYS A 380 5.75 -37.61 -10.96
N ILE A 381 5.89 -36.42 -11.54
CA ILE A 381 6.98 -35.47 -11.27
C ILE A 381 6.33 -34.14 -10.96
N ILE A 382 6.31 -33.79 -9.67
CA ILE A 382 5.67 -32.55 -9.17
C ILE A 382 6.77 -31.59 -8.75
N LYS A 383 6.76 -30.39 -9.34
CA LYS A 383 7.50 -29.25 -8.81
C LYS A 383 6.57 -28.45 -7.91
N VAL A 384 7.00 -28.17 -6.70
CA VAL A 384 6.19 -27.37 -5.76
C VAL A 384 6.65 -25.93 -5.80
N GLU A 385 5.72 -25.04 -6.07
CA GLU A 385 5.94 -23.60 -6.11
C GLU A 385 5.09 -22.87 -5.07
N GLN A 386 5.47 -21.65 -4.74
CA GLN A 386 4.73 -20.80 -3.83
C GLN A 386 4.20 -19.59 -4.62
N SER A 387 2.91 -19.30 -4.49
CA SER A 387 2.32 -18.11 -5.10
C SER A 387 2.92 -16.83 -4.48
N TYR A 388 3.28 -15.88 -5.30
CA TYR A 388 3.69 -14.52 -4.92
C TYR A 388 2.50 -13.55 -4.83
N THR A 389 1.32 -14.00 -5.27
CA THR A 389 0.05 -13.26 -5.18
C THR A 389 -0.88 -13.94 -4.18
N ALA A 390 -1.94 -13.28 -3.75
CA ALA A 390 -3.01 -13.97 -3.02
C ALA A 390 -3.68 -14.99 -3.95
N ALA A 391 -4.08 -16.16 -3.40
CA ALA A 391 -4.84 -17.11 -4.18
C ALA A 391 -6.15 -16.45 -4.64
N HIS A 392 -6.27 -16.16 -5.94
CA HIS A 392 -7.54 -15.77 -6.50
C HIS A 392 -8.43 -17.02 -6.61
N GLN A 393 -9.60 -16.95 -6.03
CA GLN A 393 -10.68 -17.89 -6.27
C GLN A 393 -11.25 -17.56 -7.66
N SER A 394 -10.69 -18.15 -8.71
CA SER A 394 -11.27 -18.13 -10.05
C SER A 394 -12.39 -19.17 -10.18
#